data_aa25d3c3e239961ed74426d77af355b7
#
_entry.id   aa25d3c3e239961ed74426d77af355b7
#
_cell.length_a   1.000
_cell.length_b   1.000
_cell.length_c   1.000
_cell.angle_alpha   90.00
_cell.angle_beta   90.00
_cell.angle_gamma   90.00
#
_symmetry.space_group_name_H-M   'P 1'
#
loop_
_entity.id
_entity.type
_entity.pdbx_description
1 polymer ?
#
loop_
_entity_poly.entity_id
_entity_poly.type
_entity_poly.pdbx_seq_one_letter_code
_entity_poly.pdbx_strand_id
1 'polypeptide(L)'
;MRVGQNPAKTVKEVAKPKRITVAVLNYIPFMSGFFAETFNVLKLCLGSIWENSDLPYDLLVFDNASCPEVRQYLVQKQQEGKIQFLILSDTNLGKGGAWNIMLAAAPGEIIAYTDNDCYFFPGWLSNSLKVLETYPNVGMVTSRPVAVDHIYNTKTIEWAQAEPASQIDRGRFIDWETFKSFEMSLGISEDAASKRYETHEDTVISYQGQHAFVGALHYQFLAYKRVMQEFLPFDMDKPMGQVRQLDIRVNEAGYLRLMTSEPYMNNISNQLPDWVWHNAVVKPVAKPTRFQLKNLKLIKWPLMRFYDWIFKIYWREQ
;
A
#
# COMPACT_ATOMS: atom_id res chain seq x y z
N MET A 1 12.43 26.71 40.84
CA MET A 1 13.27 25.76 41.61
C MET A 1 12.74 24.35 41.38
N ARG A 2 13.57 23.37 41.12
CA ARG A 2 13.13 21.98 40.89
C ARG A 2 12.80 21.31 42.19
N VAL A 3 11.62 20.69 42.32
CA VAL A 3 11.18 19.97 43.52
C VAL A 3 11.39 18.46 43.27
N GLY A 4 12.22 17.83 44.10
CA GLY A 4 12.47 16.39 44.10
C GLY A 4 13.33 15.85 42.95
N GLN A 5 13.52 14.52 42.91
CA GLN A 5 14.22 13.81 41.86
C GLN A 5 13.21 13.34 40.79
N ASN A 6 13.70 13.28 39.50
CA ASN A 6 12.89 12.75 38.43
C ASN A 6 12.75 11.22 38.58
N PRO A 7 11.53 10.67 38.74
CA PRO A 7 11.31 9.23 38.89
C PRO A 7 11.80 8.42 37.67
N ALA A 8 11.88 9.04 36.48
CA ALA A 8 12.42 8.36 35.28
C ALA A 8 13.88 7.86 35.45
N LYS A 9 14.62 8.43 36.41
CA LYS A 9 15.98 7.94 36.72
C LYS A 9 16.01 6.55 37.38
N THR A 10 14.88 6.09 37.91
CA THR A 10 14.74 4.78 38.57
C THR A 10 14.14 3.72 37.66
N VAL A 11 13.73 4.08 36.43
CA VAL A 11 13.24 3.13 35.44
C VAL A 11 14.41 2.22 35.00
N LYS A 12 14.28 0.92 35.23
CA LYS A 12 15.32 -0.06 34.91
C LYS A 12 15.18 -0.66 33.52
N GLU A 13 13.96 -0.68 32.97
CA GLU A 13 13.68 -1.27 31.68
C GLU A 13 12.93 -0.29 30.78
N VAL A 14 13.33 -0.24 29.52
CA VAL A 14 12.64 0.53 28.46
C VAL A 14 12.08 -0.44 27.45
N ALA A 15 10.80 -0.32 27.14
CA ALA A 15 10.19 -1.14 26.10
C ALA A 15 10.87 -0.89 24.74
N LYS A 16 11.22 -1.98 24.06
CA LYS A 16 11.77 -1.92 22.71
C LYS A 16 10.65 -2.07 21.70
N PRO A 17 10.70 -1.36 20.56
CA PRO A 17 9.75 -1.57 19.49
C PRO A 17 9.89 -2.99 18.92
N LYS A 18 8.84 -3.48 18.26
CA LYS A 18 8.89 -4.70 17.49
C LYS A 18 9.80 -4.51 16.28
N ARG A 19 10.39 -5.62 15.80
CA ARG A 19 11.28 -5.59 14.63
C ARG A 19 10.60 -5.03 13.38
N ILE A 20 9.29 -5.27 13.23
CA ILE A 20 8.49 -4.84 12.09
C ILE A 20 7.57 -3.71 12.52
N THR A 21 7.54 -2.63 11.76
CA THR A 21 6.49 -1.59 11.84
C THR A 21 5.60 -1.73 10.61
N VAL A 22 4.32 -2.04 10.82
CA VAL A 22 3.31 -1.87 9.77
C VAL A 22 2.93 -0.40 9.76
N ALA A 23 3.11 0.26 8.62
CA ALA A 23 2.96 1.71 8.47
C ALA A 23 1.84 2.01 7.46
N VAL A 24 0.72 2.55 7.94
CA VAL A 24 -0.47 2.86 7.13
C VAL A 24 -0.57 4.36 6.89
N LEU A 25 -0.58 4.78 5.63
CA LEU A 25 -0.87 6.17 5.25
C LEU A 25 -2.36 6.33 4.98
N ASN A 26 -2.98 7.29 5.66
CA ASN A 26 -4.41 7.58 5.54
C ASN A 26 -4.68 9.04 5.15
N TYR A 27 -5.63 9.23 4.23
CA TYR A 27 -6.17 10.55 3.86
C TYR A 27 -7.62 10.41 3.41
N ILE A 28 -8.55 10.88 4.22
CA ILE A 28 -10.00 10.89 3.94
C ILE A 28 -10.56 12.26 4.34
N PRO A 29 -10.50 13.27 3.44
CA PRO A 29 -10.82 14.66 3.81
C PRO A 29 -12.31 14.90 4.08
N PHE A 30 -13.19 14.09 3.48
CA PHE A 30 -14.64 14.14 3.64
C PHE A 30 -15.28 12.82 3.17
N MET A 31 -16.54 12.55 3.61
CA MET A 31 -17.24 11.29 3.34
C MET A 31 -18.28 11.42 2.23
N SER A 32 -17.89 11.91 1.05
CA SER A 32 -18.78 12.04 -0.11
C SER A 32 -18.03 11.83 -1.43
N GLY A 33 -18.75 11.63 -2.53
CA GLY A 33 -18.17 11.44 -3.85
C GLY A 33 -17.17 10.29 -3.90
N PHE A 34 -15.93 10.54 -4.28
CA PHE A 34 -14.86 9.54 -4.33
C PHE A 34 -14.60 8.90 -2.95
N PHE A 35 -14.71 9.68 -1.86
CA PHE A 35 -14.41 9.26 -0.50
C PHE A 35 -15.62 8.68 0.26
N ALA A 36 -16.77 8.45 -0.41
CA ALA A 36 -18.02 8.05 0.26
C ALA A 36 -17.89 6.74 1.06
N GLU A 37 -17.12 5.77 0.58
CA GLU A 37 -16.94 4.46 1.23
C GLU A 37 -15.53 4.28 1.84
N THR A 38 -14.60 5.23 1.62
CA THR A 38 -13.19 5.06 2.01
C THR A 38 -12.98 4.92 3.52
N PHE A 39 -13.87 5.42 4.35
CA PHE A 39 -13.81 5.19 5.79
C PHE A 39 -14.08 3.72 6.15
N ASN A 40 -14.99 3.06 5.45
CA ASN A 40 -15.24 1.63 5.63
C ASN A 40 -14.09 0.79 5.02
N VAL A 41 -13.51 1.25 3.91
CA VAL A 41 -12.29 0.67 3.33
C VAL A 41 -11.13 0.73 4.32
N LEU A 42 -10.88 1.88 4.96
CA LEU A 42 -9.87 2.00 6.02
C LEU A 42 -10.11 1.02 7.17
N LYS A 43 -11.36 0.90 7.64
CA LYS A 43 -11.70 -0.06 8.71
C LYS A 43 -11.42 -1.49 8.29
N LEU A 44 -11.72 -1.85 7.05
CA LEU A 44 -11.44 -3.17 6.48
C LEU A 44 -9.93 -3.42 6.35
N CYS A 45 -9.17 -2.42 5.89
CA CYS A 45 -7.72 -2.48 5.81
C CYS A 45 -7.10 -2.73 7.20
N LEU A 46 -7.43 -1.90 8.18
CA LEU A 46 -6.92 -2.04 9.55
C LEU A 46 -7.37 -3.37 10.19
N GLY A 47 -8.63 -3.77 9.97
CA GLY A 47 -9.18 -5.06 10.42
C GLY A 47 -8.36 -6.23 9.89
N SER A 48 -8.07 -6.24 8.60
CA SER A 48 -7.29 -7.31 7.96
C SER A 48 -5.83 -7.36 8.48
N ILE A 49 -5.23 -6.20 8.79
CA ILE A 49 -3.91 -6.16 9.43
C ILE A 49 -3.96 -6.79 10.82
N TRP A 50 -4.94 -6.44 11.64
CA TRP A 50 -5.06 -7.00 13.00
C TRP A 50 -5.35 -8.50 13.02
N GLU A 51 -6.14 -8.99 12.08
CA GLU A 51 -6.60 -10.39 12.04
C GLU A 51 -5.61 -11.33 11.34
N ASN A 52 -4.90 -10.83 10.32
CA ASN A 52 -4.15 -11.67 9.40
C ASN A 52 -2.62 -11.49 9.47
N SER A 53 -2.11 -10.61 10.35
CA SER A 53 -0.65 -10.51 10.55
C SER A 53 -0.18 -11.61 11.50
N ASP A 54 0.69 -12.45 10.99
CA ASP A 54 1.19 -13.68 11.61
C ASP A 54 2.56 -13.52 12.31
N LEU A 55 3.13 -12.32 12.28
CA LEU A 55 4.38 -11.98 12.99
C LEU A 55 4.15 -10.82 13.96
N PRO A 56 4.95 -10.69 15.03
CA PRO A 56 4.89 -9.55 15.92
C PRO A 56 5.24 -8.24 15.21
N TYR A 57 4.39 -7.22 15.34
CA TYR A 57 4.58 -5.90 14.76
C TYR A 57 4.07 -4.79 15.68
N ASP A 58 4.53 -3.56 15.41
CA ASP A 58 3.90 -2.34 15.90
C ASP A 58 3.17 -1.67 14.72
N LEU A 59 1.94 -1.20 14.97
CA LEU A 59 1.16 -0.47 13.97
C LEU A 59 1.39 1.04 14.13
N LEU A 60 1.89 1.66 13.06
CA LEU A 60 1.98 3.10 12.91
C LEU A 60 0.95 3.56 11.87
N VAL A 61 0.08 4.49 12.25
CA VAL A 61 -0.84 5.14 11.31
C VAL A 61 -0.45 6.61 11.19
N PHE A 62 -0.25 7.06 9.95
CA PHE A 62 -0.09 8.49 9.63
C PHE A 62 -1.38 8.99 8.99
N ASP A 63 -2.08 9.88 9.69
CA ASP A 63 -3.27 10.56 9.17
C ASP A 63 -2.90 11.92 8.58
N ASN A 64 -3.06 12.05 7.27
CA ASN A 64 -2.64 13.21 6.49
C ASN A 64 -3.77 14.23 6.32
N ALA A 65 -4.33 14.73 7.44
CA ALA A 65 -5.44 15.69 7.50
C ALA A 65 -6.80 15.12 7.06
N SER A 66 -7.20 13.97 7.59
CA SER A 66 -8.55 13.45 7.42
C SER A 66 -9.62 14.23 8.20
N CYS A 67 -10.89 14.00 7.85
CA CYS A 67 -12.03 14.60 8.55
C CYS A 67 -12.14 14.14 10.00
N PRO A 68 -12.86 14.92 10.86
CA PRO A 68 -12.93 14.67 12.30
C PRO A 68 -13.37 13.26 12.67
N GLU A 69 -14.32 12.66 11.96
CA GLU A 69 -14.86 11.33 12.25
C GLU A 69 -13.80 10.24 12.06
N VAL A 70 -12.97 10.35 11.04
CA VAL A 70 -11.86 9.43 10.79
C VAL A 70 -10.78 9.59 11.87
N ARG A 71 -10.41 10.83 12.19
CA ARG A 71 -9.43 11.12 13.26
C ARG A 71 -9.90 10.61 14.62
N GLN A 72 -11.18 10.79 14.96
CA GLN A 72 -11.77 10.28 16.21
C GLN A 72 -11.67 8.74 16.26
N TYR A 73 -11.99 8.04 15.16
CA TYR A 73 -11.85 6.60 15.08
C TYR A 73 -10.40 6.15 15.31
N LEU A 74 -9.43 6.79 14.68
CA LEU A 74 -8.02 6.45 14.83
C LEU A 74 -7.53 6.66 16.26
N VAL A 75 -7.91 7.78 16.91
CA VAL A 75 -7.60 8.06 18.31
C VAL A 75 -8.23 7.00 19.22
N GLN A 76 -9.48 6.63 18.98
CA GLN A 76 -10.13 5.54 19.73
C GLN A 76 -9.36 4.23 19.58
N LYS A 77 -8.92 3.86 18.36
CA LYS A 77 -8.15 2.63 18.14
C LYS A 77 -6.77 2.66 18.79
N GLN A 78 -6.17 3.84 18.92
CA GLN A 78 -4.95 4.01 19.70
C GLN A 78 -5.21 3.81 21.20
N GLN A 79 -6.29 4.37 21.74
CA GLN A 79 -6.68 4.17 23.14
C GLN A 79 -7.01 2.71 23.47
N GLU A 80 -7.57 1.97 22.51
CA GLU A 80 -7.82 0.54 22.60
C GLU A 80 -6.52 -0.31 22.50
N GLY A 81 -5.35 0.31 22.28
CA GLY A 81 -4.07 -0.38 22.08
C GLY A 81 -3.93 -1.07 20.74
N LYS A 82 -4.85 -0.84 19.80
CA LYS A 82 -4.81 -1.41 18.43
C LYS A 82 -3.82 -0.70 17.50
N ILE A 83 -3.51 0.58 17.80
CA ILE A 83 -2.51 1.39 17.09
C ILE A 83 -1.46 1.80 18.12
N GLN A 84 -0.19 1.44 17.90
CA GLN A 84 0.91 1.76 18.82
C GLN A 84 1.43 3.18 18.60
N PHE A 85 1.47 3.62 17.35
CA PHE A 85 1.97 4.95 16.96
C PHE A 85 0.96 5.63 16.04
N LEU A 86 0.41 6.78 16.47
CA LEU A 86 -0.52 7.59 15.68
C LEU A 86 0.07 8.97 15.47
N ILE A 87 0.25 9.35 14.20
CA ILE A 87 0.70 10.69 13.81
C ILE A 87 -0.48 11.36 13.09
N LEU A 88 -0.92 12.50 13.60
CA LEU A 88 -2.00 13.30 13.03
C LEU A 88 -1.42 14.59 12.45
N SER A 89 -1.51 14.77 11.16
CA SER A 89 -1.19 16.04 10.50
C SER A 89 -2.44 16.91 10.40
N ASP A 90 -2.33 18.20 10.66
CA ASP A 90 -3.44 19.15 10.50
C ASP A 90 -3.59 19.64 9.07
N THR A 91 -2.57 19.43 8.23
CA THR A 91 -2.56 19.80 6.82
C THR A 91 -2.19 18.60 5.96
N ASN A 92 -2.73 18.54 4.75
CA ASN A 92 -2.33 17.54 3.77
C ASN A 92 -0.93 17.86 3.22
N LEU A 93 0.04 17.03 3.56
CA LEU A 93 1.43 17.16 3.15
C LEU A 93 1.72 16.50 1.79
N GLY A 94 0.69 15.97 1.12
CA GLY A 94 0.87 15.07 -0.01
C GLY A 94 1.47 13.72 0.40
N LYS A 95 1.62 12.80 -0.54
CA LYS A 95 2.16 11.47 -0.24
C LYS A 95 3.65 11.53 0.11
N GLY A 96 4.44 12.31 -0.61
CA GLY A 96 5.87 12.48 -0.36
C GLY A 96 6.17 13.07 1.02
N GLY A 97 5.44 14.14 1.40
CA GLY A 97 5.60 14.77 2.73
C GLY A 97 5.21 13.84 3.87
N ALA A 98 4.13 13.07 3.71
CA ALA A 98 3.74 12.04 4.69
C ALA A 98 4.81 10.94 4.80
N TRP A 99 5.38 10.48 3.68
CA TRP A 99 6.47 9.49 3.66
C TRP A 99 7.73 10.01 4.35
N ASN A 100 8.10 11.27 4.15
CA ASN A 100 9.27 11.88 4.80
C ASN A 100 9.20 11.78 6.32
N ILE A 101 8.00 11.92 6.89
CA ILE A 101 7.80 11.80 8.34
C ILE A 101 7.64 10.34 8.74
N MET A 102 6.74 9.62 8.10
CA MET A 102 6.34 8.28 8.52
C MET A 102 7.47 7.26 8.39
N LEU A 103 8.20 7.24 7.24
CA LEU A 103 9.30 6.30 7.03
C LEU A 103 10.50 6.62 7.94
N ALA A 104 10.73 7.88 8.27
CA ALA A 104 11.74 8.26 9.26
C ALA A 104 11.33 7.88 10.69
N ALA A 105 10.05 8.07 11.05
CA ALA A 105 9.53 7.85 12.40
C ALA A 105 9.28 6.37 12.73
N ALA A 106 9.07 5.50 11.74
CA ALA A 106 8.83 4.07 11.97
C ALA A 106 9.88 3.47 12.90
N PRO A 107 9.50 2.89 14.06
CA PRO A 107 10.49 2.49 15.06
C PRO A 107 11.21 1.18 14.75
N GLY A 108 10.59 0.28 13.97
CA GLY A 108 11.13 -1.03 13.62
C GLY A 108 12.30 -0.99 12.63
N GLU A 109 13.04 -2.09 12.55
CA GLU A 109 14.09 -2.32 11.55
C GLU A 109 13.53 -2.49 10.14
N ILE A 110 12.34 -3.07 10.05
CA ILE A 110 11.61 -3.35 8.81
C ILE A 110 10.33 -2.52 8.81
N ILE A 111 10.05 -1.90 7.67
CA ILE A 111 8.81 -1.16 7.42
C ILE A 111 7.96 -1.99 6.45
N ALA A 112 6.75 -2.34 6.88
CA ALA A 112 5.70 -2.87 6.03
C ALA A 112 4.71 -1.73 5.71
N TYR A 113 5.01 -0.96 4.67
CA TYR A 113 4.20 0.17 4.25
C TYR A 113 2.95 -0.27 3.49
N THR A 114 1.85 0.45 3.69
CA THR A 114 0.63 0.31 2.89
C THR A 114 -0.17 1.60 2.81
N ASP A 115 -0.85 1.82 1.68
CA ASP A 115 -1.97 2.75 1.59
C ASP A 115 -3.16 2.17 2.36
N ASN A 116 -4.17 2.98 2.70
CA ASN A 116 -5.31 2.60 3.52
C ASN A 116 -6.39 1.78 2.80
N ASP A 117 -6.14 1.38 1.56
CA ASP A 117 -7.08 0.68 0.67
C ASP A 117 -6.61 -0.73 0.29
N CYS A 118 -5.76 -1.33 1.12
CA CYS A 118 -5.29 -2.70 0.95
C CYS A 118 -5.99 -3.65 1.94
N TYR A 119 -6.35 -4.84 1.47
CA TYR A 119 -6.82 -5.96 2.29
C TYR A 119 -5.78 -7.06 2.31
N PHE A 120 -5.37 -7.49 3.50
CA PHE A 120 -4.34 -8.49 3.72
C PHE A 120 -4.95 -9.85 4.02
N PHE A 121 -4.35 -10.91 3.47
CA PHE A 121 -4.70 -12.30 3.75
C PHE A 121 -3.71 -12.94 4.73
N PRO A 122 -4.07 -14.04 5.43
CA PRO A 122 -3.16 -14.74 6.33
C PRO A 122 -1.84 -15.10 5.66
N GLY A 123 -0.73 -14.90 6.40
CA GLY A 123 0.62 -15.20 5.90
C GLY A 123 1.27 -14.07 5.08
N TRP A 124 0.61 -12.92 4.89
CA TRP A 124 1.16 -11.82 4.09
C TRP A 124 2.49 -11.31 4.61
N LEU A 125 2.62 -11.22 5.94
CA LEU A 125 3.79 -10.62 6.56
C LEU A 125 4.98 -11.59 6.56
N SER A 126 4.78 -12.84 6.95
CA SER A 126 5.83 -13.87 6.96
C SER A 126 6.34 -14.22 5.58
N ASN A 127 5.45 -14.37 4.57
CA ASN A 127 5.88 -14.69 3.21
C ASN A 127 6.63 -13.52 2.57
N SER A 128 6.20 -12.28 2.79
CA SER A 128 6.93 -11.11 2.30
C SER A 128 8.29 -10.95 3.00
N LEU A 129 8.34 -11.21 4.32
CA LEU A 129 9.60 -11.20 5.06
C LEU A 129 10.56 -12.28 4.55
N LYS A 130 10.06 -13.47 4.25
CA LYS A 130 10.87 -14.55 3.70
C LYS A 130 11.53 -14.15 2.37
N VAL A 131 10.82 -13.48 1.47
CA VAL A 131 11.40 -12.94 0.23
C VAL A 131 12.44 -11.88 0.55
N LEU A 132 12.13 -10.92 1.44
CA LEU A 132 13.04 -9.84 1.85
C LEU A 132 14.37 -10.36 2.41
N GLU A 133 14.34 -11.48 3.16
CA GLU A 133 15.52 -12.04 3.84
C GLU A 133 16.27 -13.09 3.00
N THR A 134 15.61 -13.72 2.02
CA THR A 134 16.26 -14.73 1.18
C THR A 134 17.10 -14.10 0.07
N TYR A 135 16.55 -13.07 -0.59
CA TYR A 135 17.25 -12.43 -1.70
C TYR A 135 18.25 -11.37 -1.16
N PRO A 136 19.41 -11.21 -1.78
CA PRO A 136 20.35 -10.17 -1.37
C PRO A 136 19.88 -8.80 -1.83
N ASN A 137 20.28 -7.77 -1.09
CA ASN A 137 20.10 -6.35 -1.50
C ASN A 137 18.68 -5.99 -1.93
N VAL A 138 17.66 -6.52 -1.24
CA VAL A 138 16.26 -6.22 -1.56
C VAL A 138 15.90 -4.83 -1.10
N GLY A 139 15.38 -4.02 -2.02
CA GLY A 139 14.84 -2.69 -1.74
C GLY A 139 13.38 -2.71 -1.35
N MET A 140 12.56 -3.49 -2.05
CA MET A 140 11.11 -3.55 -1.83
C MET A 140 10.57 -4.95 -2.14
N VAL A 141 9.62 -5.41 -1.31
CA VAL A 141 8.82 -6.62 -1.56
C VAL A 141 7.34 -6.28 -1.47
N THR A 142 6.59 -6.45 -2.54
CA THR A 142 5.12 -6.35 -2.53
C THR A 142 4.48 -7.70 -2.24
N SER A 143 3.45 -7.72 -1.40
CA SER A 143 2.80 -8.94 -0.89
C SER A 143 1.85 -9.60 -1.90
N ARG A 144 1.99 -9.31 -3.19
CA ARG A 144 1.23 -9.96 -4.27
C ARG A 144 1.94 -9.79 -5.60
N PRO A 145 1.79 -10.74 -6.55
CA PRO A 145 2.19 -10.54 -7.94
C PRO A 145 1.21 -9.61 -8.65
N VAL A 146 1.75 -8.71 -9.46
CA VAL A 146 1.01 -7.84 -10.38
C VAL A 146 1.83 -7.60 -11.65
N ALA A 147 1.14 -7.24 -12.73
CA ALA A 147 1.80 -6.78 -13.95
C ALA A 147 2.55 -5.48 -13.69
N VAL A 148 3.83 -5.45 -13.99
CA VAL A 148 4.71 -4.28 -13.82
C VAL A 148 5.46 -3.97 -15.10
N ASP A 149 5.84 -2.71 -15.28
CA ASP A 149 6.72 -2.30 -16.35
C ASP A 149 8.16 -2.68 -16.00
N HIS A 150 8.84 -3.37 -16.94
CA HIS A 150 10.22 -3.82 -16.76
C HIS A 150 11.22 -2.69 -16.60
N ILE A 151 10.93 -1.47 -17.09
CA ILE A 151 11.84 -0.32 -16.97
C ILE A 151 12.20 0.04 -15.53
N TYR A 152 11.30 -0.25 -14.58
CA TYR A 152 11.51 0.00 -13.16
C TYR A 152 12.20 -1.16 -12.42
N ASN A 153 12.56 -2.24 -13.13
CA ASN A 153 13.04 -3.49 -12.53
C ASN A 153 14.30 -4.03 -13.21
N THR A 154 14.99 -3.19 -14.01
CA THR A 154 16.16 -3.59 -14.82
C THR A 154 17.27 -4.17 -13.95
N LYS A 155 17.55 -3.57 -12.78
CA LYS A 155 18.59 -4.03 -11.87
C LYS A 155 18.29 -5.37 -11.22
N THR A 156 17.01 -5.68 -10.98
CA THR A 156 16.58 -7.00 -10.52
C THR A 156 16.85 -8.07 -11.58
N ILE A 157 16.56 -7.77 -12.84
CA ILE A 157 16.81 -8.69 -13.96
C ILE A 157 18.31 -8.86 -14.19
N GLU A 158 19.08 -7.77 -14.21
CA GLU A 158 20.54 -7.79 -14.35
C GLU A 158 21.19 -8.65 -13.27
N TRP A 159 20.78 -8.45 -12.00
CA TRP A 159 21.28 -9.26 -10.89
C TRP A 159 20.96 -10.75 -11.09
N ALA A 160 19.72 -11.08 -11.43
CA ALA A 160 19.32 -12.47 -11.60
C ALA A 160 20.05 -13.16 -12.77
N GLN A 161 20.39 -12.43 -13.84
CA GLN A 161 21.18 -12.93 -14.95
C GLN A 161 22.65 -13.16 -14.58
N ALA A 162 23.19 -12.37 -13.65
CA ALA A 162 24.57 -12.44 -13.22
C ALA A 162 24.80 -13.44 -12.08
N GLU A 163 23.77 -13.79 -11.31
CA GLU A 163 23.84 -14.67 -10.15
C GLU A 163 23.73 -16.15 -10.57
N PRO A 164 24.81 -16.95 -10.46
CA PRO A 164 24.82 -18.35 -10.93
C PRO A 164 23.82 -19.26 -10.21
N ALA A 165 23.44 -18.93 -8.96
CA ALA A 165 22.47 -19.68 -8.16
C ALA A 165 21.02 -19.28 -8.44
N SER A 166 20.77 -18.30 -9.32
CA SER A 166 19.46 -17.86 -9.69
C SER A 166 18.98 -18.53 -10.98
N GLN A 167 17.69 -18.80 -11.07
CA GLN A 167 16.99 -19.21 -12.28
C GLN A 167 15.94 -18.18 -12.64
N ILE A 168 15.84 -17.84 -13.92
CA ILE A 168 14.85 -16.88 -14.45
C ILE A 168 13.93 -17.61 -15.39
N ASP A 169 12.64 -17.51 -15.10
CA ASP A 169 11.56 -18.01 -15.94
C ASP A 169 10.71 -16.83 -16.45
N ARG A 170 10.36 -16.87 -17.74
CA ARG A 170 9.47 -15.88 -18.37
C ARG A 170 8.26 -16.56 -18.94
N GLY A 171 7.09 -15.96 -18.74
CA GLY A 171 5.83 -16.51 -19.20
C GLY A 171 4.66 -15.83 -18.53
N ARG A 172 3.48 -16.42 -18.67
CA ARG A 172 2.27 -15.93 -18.02
C ARG A 172 2.01 -16.78 -16.79
N PHE A 173 2.45 -16.33 -15.62
CA PHE A 173 2.38 -17.05 -14.36
C PHE A 173 1.31 -16.48 -13.41
N ILE A 174 0.98 -15.18 -13.53
CA ILE A 174 -0.13 -14.59 -12.80
C ILE A 174 -1.43 -15.11 -13.42
N ASP A 175 -2.30 -15.73 -12.62
CA ASP A 175 -3.61 -16.19 -13.09
C ASP A 175 -4.54 -15.02 -13.42
N TRP A 176 -5.56 -15.30 -14.25
CA TRP A 176 -6.49 -14.28 -14.73
C TRP A 176 -7.22 -13.54 -13.60
N GLU A 177 -7.69 -14.25 -12.56
CA GLU A 177 -8.45 -13.63 -11.48
C GLU A 177 -7.58 -12.69 -10.64
N THR A 178 -6.34 -13.08 -10.36
CA THR A 178 -5.34 -12.23 -9.69
C THR A 178 -5.01 -10.99 -10.53
N PHE A 179 -4.76 -11.16 -11.84
CA PHE A 179 -4.49 -10.06 -12.75
C PHE A 179 -5.70 -9.13 -12.86
N LYS A 180 -6.88 -9.66 -13.17
CA LYS A 180 -8.12 -8.92 -13.34
C LYS A 180 -8.48 -8.11 -12.08
N SER A 181 -8.39 -8.71 -10.90
CA SER A 181 -8.74 -8.03 -9.65
C SER A 181 -7.91 -6.77 -9.42
N PHE A 182 -6.64 -6.80 -9.79
CA PHE A 182 -5.76 -5.64 -9.69
C PHE A 182 -6.09 -4.57 -10.74
N GLU A 183 -6.22 -4.92 -12.01
CA GLU A 183 -6.57 -3.99 -13.09
C GLU A 183 -7.91 -3.27 -12.81
N MET A 184 -8.91 -4.02 -12.34
CA MET A 184 -10.20 -3.45 -11.97
C MET A 184 -10.13 -2.52 -10.75
N SER A 185 -9.25 -2.79 -9.80
CA SER A 185 -9.03 -1.89 -8.66
C SER A 185 -8.46 -0.52 -9.08
N LEU A 186 -7.78 -0.48 -10.22
CA LEU A 186 -7.31 0.76 -10.86
C LEU A 186 -8.37 1.44 -11.76
N GLY A 187 -9.60 0.90 -11.82
CA GLY A 187 -10.67 1.42 -12.64
C GLY A 187 -10.63 0.98 -14.12
N ILE A 188 -9.78 0.01 -14.46
CA ILE A 188 -9.72 -0.57 -15.80
C ILE A 188 -10.87 -1.54 -15.99
N SER A 189 -11.56 -1.47 -17.12
CA SER A 189 -12.67 -2.38 -17.44
C SER A 189 -12.18 -3.81 -17.67
N GLU A 190 -13.02 -4.80 -17.41
CA GLU A 190 -12.69 -6.22 -17.63
C GLU A 190 -12.25 -6.50 -19.07
N ASP A 191 -12.93 -5.93 -20.07
CA ASP A 191 -12.56 -6.06 -21.48
C ASP A 191 -11.16 -5.49 -21.80
N ALA A 192 -10.80 -4.37 -21.17
CA ALA A 192 -9.48 -3.78 -21.33
C ALA A 192 -8.40 -4.60 -20.59
N ALA A 193 -8.72 -5.11 -19.40
CA ALA A 193 -7.84 -6.00 -18.65
C ALA A 193 -7.58 -7.32 -19.41
N SER A 194 -8.63 -7.91 -20.04
CA SER A 194 -8.47 -9.12 -20.85
C SER A 194 -7.48 -8.93 -22.00
N LYS A 195 -7.61 -7.82 -22.74
CA LYS A 195 -6.66 -7.51 -23.84
C LYS A 195 -5.22 -7.32 -23.36
N ARG A 196 -5.02 -6.72 -22.19
CA ARG A 196 -3.70 -6.58 -21.59
C ARG A 196 -3.13 -7.92 -21.15
N TYR A 197 -4.00 -8.79 -20.59
CA TYR A 197 -3.60 -10.11 -20.15
C TYR A 197 -3.14 -11.01 -21.29
N GLU A 198 -3.72 -10.88 -22.49
CA GLU A 198 -3.33 -11.66 -23.67
C GLU A 198 -1.86 -11.45 -24.08
N THR A 199 -1.32 -10.26 -23.86
CA THR A 199 0.04 -9.86 -24.24
C THR A 199 0.99 -9.73 -23.06
N HIS A 200 0.48 -9.98 -21.83
CA HIS A 200 1.27 -9.85 -20.62
C HIS A 200 2.27 -11.00 -20.46
N GLU A 201 3.48 -10.67 -20.05
CA GLU A 201 4.54 -11.60 -19.69
C GLU A 201 5.12 -11.24 -18.33
N ASP A 202 5.18 -12.23 -17.45
CA ASP A 202 5.79 -12.13 -16.13
C ASP A 202 7.24 -12.62 -16.18
N THR A 203 8.04 -12.14 -15.23
CA THR A 203 9.37 -12.69 -14.93
C THR A 203 9.38 -13.18 -13.49
N VAL A 204 9.74 -14.43 -13.30
CA VAL A 204 9.91 -15.07 -11.98
C VAL A 204 11.36 -15.43 -11.78
N ILE A 205 11.87 -15.20 -10.59
CA ILE A 205 13.21 -15.58 -10.16
C ILE A 205 13.11 -16.63 -9.07
N SER A 206 13.86 -17.72 -9.24
CA SER A 206 14.06 -18.77 -8.22
C SER A 206 15.47 -18.64 -7.64
N TYR A 207 15.57 -18.44 -6.34
CA TYR A 207 16.84 -18.31 -5.63
C TYR A 207 16.76 -18.92 -4.24
N GLN A 208 17.71 -19.79 -3.89
CA GLN A 208 17.78 -20.50 -2.61
C GLN A 208 16.43 -21.19 -2.20
N GLY A 209 15.74 -21.77 -3.18
CA GLY A 209 14.44 -22.43 -2.95
C GLY A 209 13.25 -21.51 -2.72
N GLN A 210 13.43 -20.20 -2.89
CA GLN A 210 12.37 -19.21 -2.85
C GLN A 210 12.07 -18.69 -4.26
N HIS A 211 10.77 -18.62 -4.61
CA HIS A 211 10.30 -18.00 -5.86
C HIS A 211 9.76 -16.60 -5.58
N ALA A 212 10.08 -15.66 -6.45
CA ALA A 212 9.56 -14.29 -6.38
C ALA A 212 9.33 -13.76 -7.80
N PHE A 213 8.26 -12.99 -7.98
CA PHE A 213 8.07 -12.22 -9.21
C PHE A 213 8.98 -10.98 -9.20
N VAL A 214 9.44 -10.60 -10.38
CA VAL A 214 10.21 -9.37 -10.58
C VAL A 214 9.27 -8.17 -10.55
N GLY A 215 9.50 -7.24 -9.64
CA GLY A 215 8.73 -6.02 -9.49
C GLY A 215 8.39 -5.70 -8.05
N ALA A 216 7.98 -4.48 -7.80
CA ALA A 216 7.39 -4.03 -6.54
C ALA A 216 6.54 -2.79 -6.79
N LEU A 217 5.62 -2.52 -5.87
CA LEU A 217 4.69 -1.39 -5.98
C LEU A 217 4.78 -0.47 -4.77
N HIS A 218 4.71 0.81 -5.02
CA HIS A 218 4.82 1.87 -4.03
C HIS A 218 3.57 2.04 -3.14
N TYR A 219 2.45 1.38 -3.43
CA TYR A 219 1.26 1.46 -2.59
C TYR A 219 1.26 0.43 -1.45
N GLN A 220 2.04 -0.65 -1.59
CA GLN A 220 2.28 -1.63 -0.52
C GLN A 220 3.65 -2.28 -0.73
N PHE A 221 4.50 -2.25 0.31
CA PHE A 221 5.80 -2.91 0.28
C PHE A 221 6.36 -3.20 1.67
N LEU A 222 7.20 -4.23 1.77
CA LEU A 222 8.15 -4.44 2.86
C LEU A 222 9.53 -3.98 2.43
N ALA A 223 10.25 -3.32 3.33
CA ALA A 223 11.63 -2.88 3.09
C ALA A 223 12.38 -2.75 4.41
N TYR A 224 13.70 -2.89 4.38
CA TYR A 224 14.51 -2.44 5.51
C TYR A 224 14.43 -0.92 5.66
N LYS A 225 14.19 -0.45 6.88
CA LYS A 225 14.12 0.99 7.18
C LYS A 225 15.36 1.72 6.69
N ARG A 226 16.56 1.16 6.91
CA ARG A 226 17.82 1.74 6.45
C ARG A 226 17.86 2.01 4.94
N VAL A 227 17.27 1.13 4.14
CA VAL A 227 17.17 1.30 2.68
C VAL A 227 16.22 2.44 2.34
N MET A 228 15.04 2.50 2.98
CA MET A 228 14.09 3.59 2.73
C MET A 228 14.65 4.97 3.13
N GLN A 229 15.48 5.02 4.17
CA GLN A 229 16.12 6.26 4.62
C GLN A 229 17.12 6.85 3.61
N GLU A 230 17.70 6.04 2.73
CA GLU A 230 18.58 6.51 1.65
C GLU A 230 17.84 7.36 0.60
N PHE A 231 16.52 7.19 0.50
CA PHE A 231 15.68 7.89 -0.47
C PHE A 231 14.95 9.12 0.10
N LEU A 232 15.09 9.39 1.40
CA LEU A 232 14.52 10.58 2.04
C LEU A 232 15.45 11.80 1.88
N PRO A 233 14.91 13.02 1.78
CA PRO A 233 13.49 13.32 1.64
C PRO A 233 12.98 13.16 0.19
N PHE A 234 11.67 12.90 0.06
CA PHE A 234 10.96 13.06 -1.22
C PHE A 234 10.53 14.51 -1.41
N ASP A 235 10.41 14.93 -2.67
CA ASP A 235 9.86 16.24 -3.00
C ASP A 235 8.40 16.37 -2.54
N MET A 236 8.00 17.60 -2.20
CA MET A 236 6.66 17.92 -1.73
C MET A 236 5.91 18.86 -2.67
N ASP A 237 6.40 19.05 -3.88
CA ASP A 237 5.88 20.05 -4.83
C ASP A 237 4.51 19.68 -5.38
N LYS A 238 4.13 18.40 -5.30
CA LYS A 238 2.86 17.87 -5.80
C LYS A 238 2.21 16.98 -4.76
N PRO A 239 0.85 16.95 -4.71
CA PRO A 239 0.12 16.05 -3.81
C PRO A 239 0.42 14.56 -4.06
N MET A 240 0.67 14.21 -5.31
CA MET A 240 1.07 12.87 -5.78
C MET A 240 2.09 13.03 -6.92
N GLY A 241 2.99 12.08 -7.07
CA GLY A 241 4.02 12.14 -8.13
C GLY A 241 5.35 11.57 -7.67
N GLN A 242 5.61 11.58 -6.37
CA GLN A 242 6.83 11.06 -5.76
C GLN A 242 6.89 9.54 -5.76
N VAL A 243 5.76 8.88 -5.95
CA VAL A 243 5.63 7.41 -5.98
C VAL A 243 6.52 6.78 -7.04
N ARG A 244 6.56 7.36 -8.25
CA ARG A 244 7.46 6.92 -9.33
C ARG A 244 8.92 7.22 -9.02
N GLN A 245 9.21 8.31 -8.30
CA GLN A 245 10.57 8.61 -7.86
C GLN A 245 11.12 7.49 -6.98
N LEU A 246 10.31 6.94 -6.06
CA LEU A 246 10.72 5.80 -5.25
C LEU A 246 11.07 4.60 -6.13
N ASP A 247 10.17 4.24 -7.07
CA ASP A 247 10.37 3.10 -7.97
C ASP A 247 11.65 3.24 -8.79
N ILE A 248 11.89 4.42 -9.37
CA ILE A 248 13.08 4.73 -10.16
C ILE A 248 14.34 4.69 -9.29
N ARG A 249 14.35 5.42 -8.17
CA ARG A 249 15.53 5.56 -7.32
C ARG A 249 15.97 4.24 -6.69
N VAL A 250 15.02 3.41 -6.26
CA VAL A 250 15.31 2.06 -5.73
C VAL A 250 15.96 1.19 -6.81
N ASN A 251 15.43 1.21 -8.04
CA ASN A 251 16.00 0.47 -9.16
C ASN A 251 17.40 1.02 -9.53
N GLU A 252 17.56 2.32 -9.70
CA GLU A 252 18.85 2.95 -10.07
C GLU A 252 19.94 2.72 -9.02
N ALA A 253 19.58 2.65 -7.75
CA ALA A 253 20.49 2.33 -6.65
C ALA A 253 20.93 0.84 -6.64
N GLY A 254 20.39 0.00 -7.55
CA GLY A 254 20.76 -1.40 -7.67
C GLY A 254 20.07 -2.31 -6.66
N TYR A 255 19.03 -1.84 -5.99
CA TYR A 255 18.23 -2.68 -5.10
C TYR A 255 17.25 -3.56 -5.88
N LEU A 256 17.07 -4.80 -5.42
CA LEU A 256 16.10 -5.72 -5.99
C LEU A 256 14.67 -5.29 -5.63
N ARG A 257 13.78 -5.40 -6.59
CA ARG A 257 12.35 -5.16 -6.43
C ARG A 257 11.62 -6.46 -6.76
N LEU A 258 10.95 -7.01 -5.76
CA LEU A 258 10.38 -8.36 -5.79
C LEU A 258 8.92 -8.35 -5.32
N MET A 259 8.19 -9.40 -5.70
CA MET A 259 6.83 -9.66 -5.23
C MET A 259 6.73 -11.10 -4.76
N THR A 260 5.83 -11.37 -3.82
CA THR A 260 5.54 -12.74 -3.40
C THR A 260 5.02 -13.59 -4.55
N SER A 261 5.22 -14.92 -4.47
CA SER A 261 4.71 -15.86 -5.48
C SER A 261 3.18 -15.96 -5.48
N GLU A 262 2.56 -15.72 -4.35
CA GLU A 262 1.10 -15.79 -4.16
C GLU A 262 0.52 -14.44 -3.77
N PRO A 263 -0.77 -14.19 -4.06
CA PRO A 263 -1.43 -12.94 -3.72
C PRO A 263 -1.89 -12.92 -2.26
N TYR A 264 -1.03 -12.45 -1.36
CA TYR A 264 -1.35 -12.27 0.07
C TYR A 264 -2.00 -10.92 0.39
N MET A 265 -2.28 -10.11 -0.61
CA MET A 265 -2.92 -8.80 -0.46
C MET A 265 -3.73 -8.45 -1.70
N ASN A 266 -4.82 -7.71 -1.51
CA ASN A 266 -5.57 -7.08 -2.60
C ASN A 266 -5.68 -5.57 -2.40
N ASN A 267 -5.50 -4.80 -3.47
CA ASN A 267 -5.96 -3.42 -3.51
C ASN A 267 -7.49 -3.42 -3.68
N ILE A 268 -8.21 -2.76 -2.78
CA ILE A 268 -9.68 -2.67 -2.80
C ILE A 268 -10.18 -1.29 -3.21
N SER A 269 -9.24 -0.35 -3.50
CA SER A 269 -9.55 0.99 -3.95
C SER A 269 -10.49 1.76 -2.99
N ASN A 270 -11.41 2.55 -3.52
CA ASN A 270 -12.29 3.43 -2.74
C ASN A 270 -13.69 2.88 -2.49
N GLN A 271 -13.95 1.59 -2.76
CA GLN A 271 -15.24 0.93 -2.57
C GLN A 271 -15.06 -0.42 -1.88
N LEU A 272 -16.03 -0.79 -1.06
CA LEU A 272 -16.04 -2.12 -0.46
C LEU A 272 -16.31 -3.18 -1.54
N PRO A 273 -15.48 -4.22 -1.64
CA PRO A 273 -15.71 -5.29 -2.60
C PRO A 273 -16.93 -6.13 -2.21
N ASP A 274 -17.64 -6.70 -3.21
CA ASP A 274 -18.88 -7.45 -3.01
C ASP A 274 -18.73 -8.64 -2.06
N TRP A 275 -17.56 -9.29 -2.03
CA TRP A 275 -17.30 -10.43 -1.15
C TRP A 275 -17.29 -10.07 0.35
N VAL A 276 -17.05 -8.82 0.71
CA VAL A 276 -17.16 -8.32 2.09
C VAL A 276 -18.59 -8.45 2.60
N TRP A 277 -19.57 -8.21 1.73
CA TRP A 277 -20.98 -8.28 2.08
C TRP A 277 -21.47 -9.72 2.30
N HIS A 278 -20.83 -10.71 1.67
CA HIS A 278 -21.17 -12.12 1.83
C HIS A 278 -20.67 -12.71 3.15
N ASN A 279 -19.60 -12.14 3.74
CA ASN A 279 -18.98 -12.63 4.96
C ASN A 279 -19.25 -11.77 6.21
N ALA A 280 -19.84 -10.58 6.05
CA ALA A 280 -20.07 -9.68 7.16
C ALA A 280 -21.47 -9.88 7.76
N VAL A 281 -21.51 -10.06 9.09
CA VAL A 281 -22.74 -9.99 9.91
C VAL A 281 -23.37 -8.59 9.92
N VAL A 282 -22.76 -7.61 9.26
CA VAL A 282 -23.25 -6.24 9.14
C VAL A 282 -24.19 -6.14 7.94
N LYS A 283 -25.50 -6.11 8.22
CA LYS A 283 -26.51 -5.79 7.19
C LYS A 283 -26.16 -4.44 6.56
N PRO A 284 -26.10 -4.36 5.21
CA PRO A 284 -25.90 -3.07 4.55
C PRO A 284 -27.01 -2.12 5.00
N VAL A 285 -26.61 -0.93 5.43
CA VAL A 285 -27.59 0.17 5.58
C VAL A 285 -28.20 0.35 4.21
N ALA A 286 -29.51 0.11 4.11
CA ALA A 286 -30.25 0.19 2.85
C ALA A 286 -29.89 1.53 2.19
N LYS A 287 -29.23 1.48 1.02
CA LYS A 287 -28.97 2.67 0.23
C LYS A 287 -30.32 3.31 -0.03
N PRO A 288 -30.54 4.59 0.32
CA PRO A 288 -31.80 5.22 -0.01
C PRO A 288 -32.00 5.11 -1.52
N THR A 289 -33.12 4.51 -1.93
CA THR A 289 -33.54 4.38 -3.33
C THR A 289 -33.94 5.77 -3.89
N ARG A 290 -32.98 6.69 -3.88
CA ARG A 290 -33.10 7.88 -4.68
C ARG A 290 -32.75 7.50 -6.10
N PHE A 291 -33.74 7.55 -6.96
CA PHE A 291 -33.60 7.45 -8.41
C PHE A 291 -32.52 8.45 -8.85
N GLN A 292 -31.30 7.97 -9.03
CA GLN A 292 -30.18 8.85 -9.36
C GLN A 292 -30.14 8.95 -10.89
N LEU A 293 -30.70 10.05 -11.43
CA LEU A 293 -30.63 10.43 -12.84
C LEU A 293 -29.21 10.27 -13.45
N LYS A 294 -28.15 10.42 -12.61
CA LYS A 294 -26.76 10.23 -13.01
C LYS A 294 -26.38 8.79 -13.39
N ASN A 295 -27.22 7.79 -13.07
CA ASN A 295 -26.96 6.38 -13.41
C ASN A 295 -27.59 5.98 -14.77
N LEU A 296 -28.33 6.83 -15.40
CA LEU A 296 -28.81 6.63 -16.78
C LEU A 296 -27.59 6.71 -17.73
N LYS A 297 -27.36 5.68 -18.55
CA LYS A 297 -26.25 5.64 -19.51
C LYS A 297 -26.16 6.88 -20.39
N LEU A 298 -27.32 7.46 -20.76
CA LEU A 298 -27.45 8.69 -21.56
C LEU A 298 -26.95 9.97 -20.87
N ILE A 299 -26.93 10.01 -19.53
CA ILE A 299 -26.49 11.16 -18.74
C ILE A 299 -25.05 10.91 -18.22
N LYS A 300 -24.73 9.67 -17.90
CA LYS A 300 -23.40 9.29 -17.39
C LYS A 300 -22.30 9.57 -18.42
N TRP A 301 -22.53 9.27 -19.70
CA TRP A 301 -21.52 9.45 -20.74
C TRP A 301 -21.10 10.92 -20.97
N PRO A 302 -22.04 11.90 -21.14
CA PRO A 302 -21.65 13.32 -21.23
C PRO A 302 -20.96 13.85 -19.94
N LEU A 303 -21.46 13.44 -18.76
CA LEU A 303 -20.86 13.84 -17.48
C LEU A 303 -19.45 13.31 -17.32
N MET A 304 -19.17 12.07 -17.70
CA MET A 304 -17.82 11.52 -17.68
C MET A 304 -16.90 12.25 -18.68
N ARG A 305 -17.36 12.55 -19.89
CA ARG A 305 -16.58 13.35 -20.84
C ARG A 305 -16.31 14.77 -20.37
N PHE A 306 -17.27 15.38 -19.69
CA PHE A 306 -17.08 16.70 -19.09
C PHE A 306 -16.10 16.65 -17.91
N TYR A 307 -16.20 15.62 -17.09
CA TYR A 307 -15.22 15.34 -16.02
C TYR A 307 -13.81 15.13 -16.59
N ASP A 308 -13.66 14.27 -17.61
CA ASP A 308 -12.39 14.01 -18.28
C ASP A 308 -11.82 15.27 -18.94
N TRP A 309 -12.69 16.13 -19.47
CA TRP A 309 -12.29 17.41 -20.07
C TRP A 309 -11.79 18.38 -19.01
N ILE A 310 -12.51 18.55 -17.88
CA ILE A 310 -12.06 19.35 -16.73
C ILE A 310 -10.75 18.78 -16.17
N PHE A 311 -10.70 17.47 -16.00
CA PHE A 311 -9.51 16.79 -15.51
C PHE A 311 -8.30 17.05 -16.42
N LYS A 312 -8.49 16.96 -17.74
CA LYS A 312 -7.43 17.28 -18.72
C LYS A 312 -7.01 18.75 -18.70
N ILE A 313 -7.90 19.69 -18.44
CA ILE A 313 -7.56 21.12 -18.31
C ILE A 313 -6.76 21.36 -17.03
N TYR A 314 -7.21 20.79 -15.91
CA TYR A 314 -6.57 21.00 -14.61
C TYR A 314 -5.22 20.28 -14.46
N TRP A 315 -5.00 19.17 -15.20
CA TRP A 315 -3.84 18.31 -15.05
C TRP A 315 -2.95 18.22 -16.29
N ARG A 316 -3.23 18.99 -17.34
CA ARG A 316 -2.47 19.00 -18.60
C ARG A 316 -1.23 19.89 -18.56
N GLU A 317 -1.07 20.70 -17.54
CA GLU A 317 0.11 21.59 -17.34
C GLU A 317 1.07 21.05 -16.27
N GLN A 318 1.09 19.75 -16.08
CA GLN A 318 2.05 19.15 -15.15
C GLN A 318 2.77 17.96 -15.81
#